data_539ec78de119f2fa96a3ffed5b003d5d
#
_entry.id   539ec78de119f2fa96a3ffed5b003d5d
#
_cell.length_a   1.000
_cell.length_b   1.000
_cell.length_c   1.000
_cell.angle_alpha   90.00
_cell.angle_beta   90.00
_cell.angle_gamma   90.00
#
_symmetry.space_group_name_H-M   'P 1'
#
loop_
_entity.id
_entity.type
_entity.pdbx_description
1 polymer ?
#
loop_
_entity_poly.entity_id
_entity_poly.type
_entity_poly.pdbx_seq_one_letter_code
_entity_poly.pdbx_strand_id
1 'polypeptide(L)'
;MVRLKASTRMSRVADLVRAGHSLSTSVLNVAEVYSGIRAGEEGKTEAFLEGLDEYELGSGVARAAGELKMRWAKRSRTISLADAIVAAIGIEQGCALLTDNGKDFPMPELRLFPLP
;
A
#
# COMPACT_ATOMS: atom_id res chain seq x y z
N MET A 1 4.99 -4.32 -2.15
CA MET A 1 4.46 -2.94 -2.16
C MET A 1 4.30 -2.44 -0.75
N VAL A 2 4.60 -1.19 -0.53
CA VAL A 2 4.51 -0.56 0.79
C VAL A 2 3.37 0.43 0.80
N ARG A 3 2.46 0.29 1.77
CA ARG A 3 1.45 1.30 2.05
C ARG A 3 1.82 2.02 3.34
N LEU A 4 2.15 3.29 3.21
CA LEU A 4 2.61 4.12 4.32
C LEU A 4 1.59 5.18 4.67
N LYS A 5 1.51 5.50 5.96
CA LYS A 5 0.95 6.74 6.45
C LYS A 5 2.11 7.65 6.83
N ALA A 6 1.90 8.96 6.89
CA ALA A 6 2.96 9.91 7.23
C ALA A 6 3.64 9.59 8.57
N SER A 7 2.92 8.96 9.50
CA SER A 7 3.44 8.59 10.81
C SER A 7 3.99 7.17 10.88
N THR A 8 4.09 6.45 9.77
CA THR A 8 4.52 5.06 9.76
C THR A 8 6.01 4.95 10.12
N ARG A 9 6.37 3.80 10.69
CA ARG A 9 7.72 3.45 11.16
C ARG A 9 8.74 3.38 10.04
N MET A 10 9.22 4.53 9.59
CA MET A 10 10.18 4.65 8.49
C MET A 10 11.47 3.88 8.75
N SER A 11 11.90 3.78 10.01
CA SER A 11 13.10 3.04 10.38
C SER A 11 12.98 1.54 10.05
N ARG A 12 11.79 0.96 10.23
CA ARG A 12 11.55 -0.45 9.89
C ARG A 12 11.61 -0.68 8.39
N VAL A 13 11.06 0.25 7.64
CA VAL A 13 11.09 0.18 6.17
C VAL A 13 12.53 0.32 5.67
N ALA A 14 13.29 1.22 6.25
CA ALA A 14 14.71 1.37 5.92
C ALA A 14 15.51 0.09 6.20
N ASP A 15 15.20 -0.62 7.28
CA ASP A 15 15.83 -1.90 7.61
C ASP A 15 15.55 -2.96 6.53
N LEU A 16 14.35 -2.98 5.97
CA LEU A 16 14.01 -3.90 4.88
C LEU A 16 14.83 -3.62 3.63
N VAL A 17 15.04 -2.36 3.30
CA VAL A 17 15.89 -1.99 2.17
C VAL A 17 17.32 -2.46 2.40
N ARG A 18 17.85 -2.27 3.60
CA ARG A 18 19.19 -2.74 3.96
C ARG A 18 19.31 -4.25 3.91
N ALA A 19 18.22 -4.97 4.17
CA ALA A 19 18.17 -6.43 4.06
C ALA A 19 18.05 -6.94 2.61
N GLY A 20 18.02 -6.03 1.63
CA GLY A 20 18.00 -6.41 0.22
C GLY A 20 16.62 -6.47 -0.43
N HIS A 21 15.58 -6.06 0.26
CA HIS A 21 14.24 -6.04 -0.32
C HIS A 21 14.06 -4.84 -1.25
N SER A 22 13.41 -5.08 -2.39
CA SER A 22 12.96 -4.02 -3.28
C SER A 22 11.61 -3.51 -2.80
N LEU A 23 11.48 -2.20 -2.67
CA LEU A 23 10.25 -1.58 -2.21
C LEU A 23 9.59 -0.80 -3.34
N SER A 24 8.26 -0.87 -3.37
CA SER A 24 7.44 -0.12 -4.30
C SER A 24 6.21 0.44 -3.58
N THR A 25 5.58 1.42 -4.18
CA THR A 25 4.36 2.03 -3.67
C THR A 25 3.41 2.28 -4.83
N SER A 26 2.24 2.83 -4.57
CA SER A 26 1.31 3.23 -5.63
C SER A 26 1.07 4.72 -5.59
N VAL A 27 0.59 5.27 -6.70
CA VAL A 27 0.21 6.70 -6.76
C VAL A 27 -0.86 7.03 -5.73
N LEU A 28 -1.76 6.08 -5.42
CA LEU A 28 -2.75 6.27 -4.36
C LEU A 28 -2.10 6.45 -2.99
N ASN A 29 -1.12 5.58 -2.68
CA ASN A 29 -0.40 5.66 -1.41
C ASN A 29 0.38 6.97 -1.29
N VAL A 30 0.97 7.44 -2.38
CA VAL A 30 1.65 8.73 -2.41
C VAL A 30 0.68 9.86 -2.03
N ALA A 31 -0.52 9.84 -2.62
CA ALA A 31 -1.55 10.83 -2.29
C ALA A 31 -1.95 10.77 -0.81
N GLU A 32 -2.10 9.56 -0.28
CA GLU A 32 -2.43 9.37 1.14
C GLU A 32 -1.34 9.91 2.06
N VAL A 33 -0.07 9.65 1.72
CA VAL A 33 1.06 10.15 2.50
C VAL A 33 1.10 11.67 2.50
N TYR A 34 0.98 12.30 1.34
CA TYR A 34 1.00 13.76 1.26
C TYR A 34 -0.18 14.41 1.97
N SER A 35 -1.33 13.75 1.99
CA SER A 35 -2.50 14.27 2.70
C SER A 35 -2.32 14.31 4.22
N GLY A 36 -1.42 13.47 4.75
CA GLY A 36 -1.18 13.38 6.19
C GLY A 36 0.17 13.94 6.63
N ILE A 37 0.91 14.58 5.74
CA ILE A 37 2.25 15.11 6.05
C ILE A 37 2.15 16.25 7.05
N ARG A 38 3.06 16.24 8.03
CA ARG A 38 3.16 17.31 9.04
C ARG A 38 4.22 18.32 8.62
N ALA A 39 4.09 19.53 9.14
CA ALA A 39 5.09 20.57 8.93
C ALA A 39 6.47 20.07 9.36
N GLY A 40 7.46 20.25 8.50
CA GLY A 40 8.84 19.83 8.75
C GLY A 40 9.18 18.42 8.30
N GLU A 41 8.19 17.62 7.86
CA GLU A 41 8.39 16.25 7.40
C GLU A 41 8.55 16.13 5.88
N GLU A 42 8.28 17.19 5.13
CA GLU A 42 8.17 17.14 3.67
C GLU A 42 9.46 16.63 3.01
N GLY A 43 10.61 17.12 3.44
CA GLY A 43 11.90 16.77 2.84
C GLY A 43 12.25 15.30 3.02
N LYS A 44 12.04 14.76 4.21
CA LYS A 44 12.32 13.34 4.50
C LYS A 44 11.37 12.42 3.76
N THR A 45 10.10 12.80 3.71
CA THR A 45 9.06 12.01 3.04
C THR A 45 9.33 11.95 1.54
N GLU A 46 9.63 13.10 0.93
CA GLU A 46 9.95 13.16 -0.49
C GLU A 46 11.19 12.34 -0.83
N ALA A 47 12.25 12.46 -0.04
CA ALA A 47 13.48 11.70 -0.24
C ALA A 47 13.22 10.20 -0.14
N PHE A 48 12.38 9.77 0.80
CA PHE A 48 12.03 8.37 0.94
C PHE A 48 11.23 7.87 -0.27
N LEU A 49 10.21 8.61 -0.70
CA LEU A 49 9.35 8.21 -1.81
C LEU A 49 10.11 8.15 -3.14
N GLU A 50 11.09 9.05 -3.35
CA GLU A 50 11.91 9.03 -4.56
C GLU A 50 12.69 7.73 -4.73
N GLY A 51 13.01 7.04 -3.64
CA GLY A 51 13.72 5.76 -3.69
C GLY A 51 12.83 4.56 -4.00
N LEU A 52 11.53 4.75 -4.15
CA LEU A 52 10.57 3.67 -4.37
C LEU A 52 10.10 3.64 -5.82
N ASP A 53 9.90 2.44 -6.34
CA ASP A 53 9.17 2.27 -7.60
C ASP A 53 7.70 2.57 -7.35
N GLU A 54 7.05 3.23 -8.30
CA GLU A 54 5.69 3.70 -8.16
C GLU A 54 4.77 3.02 -9.17
N TYR A 55 3.73 2.34 -8.69
CA TYR A 55 2.74 1.73 -9.55
C TYR A 55 1.60 2.70 -9.82
N GLU A 56 1.20 2.78 -11.06
CA GLU A 56 0.10 3.62 -11.49
C GLU A 56 -1.25 2.93 -11.30
N LEU A 57 -2.30 3.73 -11.20
CA LEU A 57 -3.67 3.26 -11.13
C LEU A 57 -4.27 3.29 -12.54
N GLY A 58 -4.19 2.16 -13.24
CA GLY A 58 -4.79 2.02 -14.56
C GLY A 58 -6.21 1.50 -14.50
N SER A 59 -6.87 1.44 -15.67
CA SER A 59 -8.26 1.01 -15.76
C SER A 59 -8.46 -0.44 -15.35
N GLY A 60 -7.50 -1.32 -15.65
CA GLY A 60 -7.57 -2.73 -15.23
C GLY A 60 -7.56 -2.90 -13.73
N VAL A 61 -6.67 -2.18 -13.05
CA VAL A 61 -6.61 -2.18 -11.58
C VAL A 61 -7.89 -1.60 -10.99
N ALA A 62 -8.40 -0.52 -11.57
CA ALA A 62 -9.63 0.10 -11.08
C ALA A 62 -10.81 -0.87 -11.13
N ARG A 63 -10.95 -1.61 -12.22
CA ARG A 63 -12.00 -2.63 -12.35
C ARG A 63 -11.82 -3.77 -11.36
N ALA A 64 -10.59 -4.28 -11.24
CA ALA A 64 -10.27 -5.34 -10.30
C ALA A 64 -10.56 -4.93 -8.85
N ALA A 65 -10.25 -3.70 -8.50
CA ALA A 65 -10.54 -3.16 -7.17
C ALA A 65 -12.03 -3.10 -6.89
N GLY A 66 -12.81 -2.63 -7.85
CA GLY A 66 -14.28 -2.58 -7.73
C GLY A 66 -14.89 -3.97 -7.56
N GLU A 67 -14.42 -4.95 -8.34
CA GLU A 67 -14.86 -6.34 -8.23
C GLU A 67 -14.49 -6.94 -6.88
N LEU A 68 -13.30 -6.66 -6.40
CA LEU A 68 -12.82 -7.16 -5.11
C LEU A 68 -13.69 -6.61 -3.97
N LYS A 69 -13.97 -5.31 -3.98
CA LYS A 69 -14.83 -4.67 -2.99
C LYS A 69 -16.23 -5.28 -3.00
N MET A 70 -16.80 -5.47 -4.19
CA MET A 70 -18.13 -6.06 -4.35
C MET A 70 -18.18 -7.50 -3.85
N ARG A 71 -17.16 -8.30 -4.17
CA ARG A 71 -17.07 -9.70 -3.75
C ARG A 71 -17.07 -9.84 -2.24
N TRP A 72 -16.32 -9.02 -1.55
CA TRP A 72 -16.25 -9.06 -0.09
C TRP A 72 -17.50 -8.49 0.57
N ALA A 73 -18.15 -7.51 -0.04
CA ALA A 73 -19.42 -6.99 0.44
C ALA A 73 -20.49 -8.10 0.48
N LYS A 74 -20.47 -9.00 -0.48
CA LYS A 74 -21.40 -10.16 -0.51
C LYS A 74 -21.14 -11.13 0.63
N ARG A 75 -19.97 -11.07 1.25
CA ARG A 75 -19.61 -11.86 2.43
C ARG A 75 -19.78 -11.05 3.72
N SER A 76 -20.54 -9.98 3.66
CA SER A 76 -20.80 -9.06 4.79
C SER A 76 -19.53 -8.41 5.34
N ARG A 77 -18.50 -8.24 4.49
CA ARG A 77 -17.28 -7.55 4.84
C ARG A 77 -17.09 -6.30 4.00
N THR A 78 -17.11 -5.15 4.65
CA THR A 78 -16.89 -3.86 3.97
C THR A 78 -15.40 -3.57 3.88
N ILE A 79 -14.91 -3.40 2.65
CA ILE A 79 -13.53 -2.99 2.39
C ILE A 79 -13.61 -1.59 1.80
N SER A 80 -12.77 -0.67 2.28
CA SER A 80 -12.73 0.66 1.68
C SER A 80 -12.25 0.58 0.24
N LEU A 81 -12.67 1.53 -0.58
CA LEU A 81 -12.22 1.56 -1.97
C LEU A 81 -10.70 1.71 -2.06
N ALA A 82 -10.12 2.54 -1.20
CA ALA A 82 -8.67 2.71 -1.14
C ALA A 82 -7.96 1.38 -0.84
N ASP A 83 -8.44 0.62 0.14
CA ASP A 83 -7.86 -0.69 0.47
C ASP A 83 -8.03 -1.68 -0.68
N ALA A 84 -9.18 -1.66 -1.35
CA ALA A 84 -9.43 -2.52 -2.51
C ALA A 84 -8.46 -2.20 -3.65
N ILE A 85 -8.17 -0.93 -3.89
CA ILE A 85 -7.21 -0.49 -4.91
C ILE A 85 -5.80 -0.98 -4.55
N VAL A 86 -5.37 -0.79 -3.32
CA VAL A 86 -4.06 -1.24 -2.85
C VAL A 86 -3.93 -2.75 -3.00
N ALA A 87 -4.96 -3.50 -2.58
CA ALA A 87 -4.98 -4.95 -2.72
C ALA A 87 -4.91 -5.39 -4.18
N ALA A 88 -5.67 -4.76 -5.06
CA ALA A 88 -5.68 -5.09 -6.48
C ALA A 88 -4.31 -4.87 -7.12
N ILE A 89 -3.62 -3.78 -6.77
CA ILE A 89 -2.27 -3.53 -7.27
C ILE A 89 -1.31 -4.61 -6.78
N GLY A 90 -1.36 -4.93 -5.49
CA GLY A 90 -0.48 -5.96 -4.91
C GLY A 90 -0.68 -7.33 -5.54
N ILE A 91 -1.93 -7.72 -5.78
CA ILE A 91 -2.27 -8.99 -6.43
C ILE A 91 -1.77 -8.99 -7.88
N GLU A 92 -2.07 -7.94 -8.63
CA GLU A 92 -1.67 -7.84 -10.03
C GLU A 92 -0.15 -7.87 -10.21
N GLN A 93 0.57 -7.18 -9.34
CA GLN A 93 2.03 -7.09 -9.41
C GLN A 93 2.75 -8.28 -8.75
N GLY A 94 2.00 -9.16 -8.11
CA GLY A 94 2.60 -10.29 -7.39
C GLY A 94 3.46 -9.88 -6.20
N CYS A 95 3.14 -8.74 -5.60
CA CYS A 95 3.88 -8.18 -4.46
C CYS A 95 3.27 -8.60 -3.13
N ALA A 96 4.11 -8.74 -2.11
CA ALA A 96 3.61 -8.78 -0.74
C ALA A 96 3.33 -7.34 -0.27
N LEU A 97 2.26 -7.16 0.47
CA LEU A 97 1.89 -5.86 1.02
C LEU A 97 2.47 -5.66 2.42
N LEU A 98 3.18 -4.58 2.59
CA LEU A 98 3.68 -4.14 3.88
C LEU A 98 2.74 -3.07 4.43
N THR A 99 2.03 -3.38 5.51
CA THR A 99 1.06 -2.48 6.12
C THR A 99 0.94 -2.71 7.62
N ASP A 100 0.62 -1.67 8.36
CA ASP A 100 0.31 -1.76 9.80
C ASP A 100 -1.09 -2.33 10.05
N ASN A 101 -1.96 -2.34 9.05
CA ASN A 101 -3.36 -2.74 9.18
C ASN A 101 -3.68 -3.99 8.37
N GLY A 102 -2.93 -5.07 8.60
CA GLY A 102 -3.14 -6.33 7.88
C GLY A 102 -4.57 -6.87 7.97
N LYS A 103 -5.26 -6.59 9.08
CA LYS A 103 -6.66 -7.00 9.29
C LYS A 103 -7.63 -6.39 8.26
N ASP A 104 -7.26 -5.27 7.64
CA ASP A 104 -8.10 -4.62 6.62
C ASP A 104 -8.01 -5.30 5.27
N PHE A 105 -7.14 -6.32 5.14
CA PHE A 105 -6.88 -7.03 3.89
C PHE A 105 -7.16 -8.52 4.07
N PRO A 106 -8.45 -8.94 4.07
CA PRO A 106 -8.84 -10.34 4.31
C PRO A 106 -8.67 -11.25 3.12
N MET A 107 -8.38 -10.71 1.93
CA MET A 107 -8.31 -11.49 0.69
C MET A 107 -7.08 -12.41 0.69
N PRO A 108 -7.29 -13.74 0.51
CA PRO A 108 -6.16 -14.69 0.54
C PRO A 108 -5.23 -14.58 -0.66
N GLU A 109 -5.68 -13.97 -1.74
CA GLU A 109 -4.86 -13.80 -2.96
C GLU A 109 -3.72 -12.79 -2.73
N LEU A 110 -3.86 -11.91 -1.74
CA LEU A 110 -2.84 -10.92 -1.40
C LEU A 110 -1.95 -11.46 -0.28
N ARG A 111 -0.65 -11.49 -0.54
CA ARG A 111 0.31 -11.84 0.51
C ARG A 111 0.59 -10.61 1.37
N LEU A 112 0.63 -10.81 2.68
CA LEU A 112 1.00 -9.76 3.61
C LEU A 112 2.42 -10.02 4.11
N PHE A 113 3.22 -8.98 4.17
CA PHE A 113 4.55 -9.02 4.77
C PHE A 113 4.42 -8.46 6.19
N PRO A 114 4.69 -9.26 7.22
CA PRO A 114 4.51 -8.78 8.58
C PRO A 114 5.50 -7.68 8.94
N LEU A 115 4.99 -6.60 9.53
CA LEU A 115 5.83 -5.60 10.16
C LEU A 115 6.24 -6.12 11.54
N PRO A 116 7.53 -6.24 11.80
CA PRO A 116 8.01 -6.69 13.10
C PRO A 116 7.73 -5.68 14.21
#